data_683056b55660180718cfb9b2cfe04161
#
_entry.id   683056b55660180718cfb9b2cfe04161
#
_cell.length_a   1.000
_cell.length_b   1.000
_cell.length_c   1.000
_cell.angle_alpha   90.00
_cell.angle_beta   90.00
_cell.angle_gamma   90.00
#
_symmetry.space_group_name_H-M   'P 1'
#
loop_
_entity.id
_entity.type
_entity.pdbx_description
1 polymer ?
#
loop_
_entity_poly.entity_id
_entity_poly.type
_entity_poly.pdbx_seq_one_letter_code
_entity_poly.pdbx_strand_id
1 'polypeptide(L)'
;MTSTPPPPPPPDSPPPAQPPPPQQPAAVPPPSLTPAERFRMAYGARSQTDYYFDGLGMVIFLTIITCGIFGFYVFYQLMRRMRDHNRRRLDLLESATEVAWQQANEQGVAEQLRPNFERIASNLAVMRQMTTDFRDPGIWLLLAILTSIAYFVGFVFLDQDLIKHDQAEGAVEAELSAVFARLGQTVPAPEPGRLKDKQNYAGRIVASIFSCGVYFYWWMYNEMDDVNKHFLWNWPWEDSLAGAVNAMAPAA
;
A
#
# COMPACT_ATOMS: atom_id res chain seq x y z
N MET A 1 -20.50 -79.33 36.86
CA MET A 1 -21.18 -78.91 35.60
C MET A 1 -20.96 -77.41 35.42
N THR A 2 -19.98 -77.04 34.61
CA THR A 2 -19.65 -75.61 34.32
C THR A 2 -20.32 -75.29 33.01
N SER A 3 -21.35 -74.42 33.04
CA SER A 3 -22.03 -73.92 31.84
C SER A 3 -21.23 -72.76 31.23
N THR A 4 -20.78 -72.94 30.01
CA THR A 4 -20.13 -71.88 29.21
C THR A 4 -21.16 -70.83 28.84
N PRO A 5 -20.87 -69.50 29.01
CA PRO A 5 -21.77 -68.45 28.62
C PRO A 5 -21.91 -68.39 27.08
N PRO A 6 -23.05 -67.91 26.53
CA PRO A 6 -23.30 -67.83 25.11
C PRO A 6 -22.38 -66.74 24.46
N PRO A 7 -22.02 -66.89 23.19
CA PRO A 7 -21.19 -65.91 22.47
C PRO A 7 -21.91 -64.54 22.30
N PRO A 8 -21.18 -63.41 22.28
CA PRO A 8 -21.79 -62.13 22.08
C PRO A 8 -22.40 -61.99 20.66
N PRO A 9 -23.47 -61.16 20.49
CA PRO A 9 -24.08 -60.94 19.19
C PRO A 9 -23.12 -60.32 18.21
N PRO A 10 -23.25 -60.57 16.90
CA PRO A 10 -22.41 -59.95 15.90
C PRO A 10 -22.61 -58.40 15.89
N PRO A 11 -21.57 -57.64 15.61
CA PRO A 11 -21.68 -56.16 15.53
C PRO A 11 -22.66 -55.74 14.43
N ASP A 12 -23.51 -54.78 14.74
CA ASP A 12 -24.50 -54.22 13.80
C ASP A 12 -23.82 -53.73 12.52
N SER A 13 -24.39 -54.07 11.36
CA SER A 13 -23.92 -53.62 10.06
C SER A 13 -24.00 -52.11 9.98
N PRO A 14 -22.97 -51.41 9.46
CA PRO A 14 -23.03 -49.97 9.32
C PRO A 14 -24.21 -49.55 8.41
N PRO A 15 -24.88 -48.42 8.71
CA PRO A 15 -25.99 -47.95 7.90
C PRO A 15 -25.52 -47.65 6.46
N PRO A 16 -26.39 -47.86 5.45
CA PRO A 16 -26.04 -47.59 4.04
C PRO A 16 -25.61 -46.12 3.86
N ALA A 17 -24.52 -45.95 3.13
CA ALA A 17 -23.96 -44.62 2.83
C ALA A 17 -25.02 -43.74 2.13
N GLN A 18 -25.28 -42.56 2.68
CA GLN A 18 -26.17 -41.61 2.05
C GLN A 18 -25.61 -41.20 0.68
N PRO A 19 -26.44 -41.07 -0.36
CA PRO A 19 -25.99 -40.54 -1.66
C PRO A 19 -25.41 -39.14 -1.47
N PRO A 20 -24.31 -38.82 -2.16
CA PRO A 20 -23.72 -37.48 -2.07
C PRO A 20 -24.77 -36.43 -2.47
N PRO A 21 -24.82 -35.29 -1.78
CA PRO A 21 -25.72 -34.20 -2.13
C PRO A 21 -25.48 -33.77 -3.57
N PRO A 22 -26.53 -33.31 -4.30
CA PRO A 22 -26.38 -32.81 -5.66
C PRO A 22 -25.29 -31.74 -5.70
N GLN A 23 -24.26 -31.94 -6.52
CA GLN A 23 -23.22 -30.93 -6.73
C GLN A 23 -23.89 -29.69 -7.32
N GLN A 24 -23.92 -28.58 -6.57
CA GLN A 24 -24.28 -27.29 -7.11
C GLN A 24 -23.35 -26.98 -8.27
N PRO A 25 -23.88 -26.46 -9.41
CA PRO A 25 -23.03 -25.99 -10.49
C PRO A 25 -21.99 -25.04 -9.91
N ALA A 26 -20.71 -25.26 -10.21
CA ALA A 26 -19.64 -24.38 -9.76
C ALA A 26 -19.99 -22.94 -10.19
N ALA A 27 -20.09 -22.02 -9.22
CA ALA A 27 -20.36 -20.62 -9.51
C ALA A 27 -19.29 -20.15 -10.51
N VAL A 28 -19.72 -19.62 -11.66
CA VAL A 28 -18.82 -19.00 -12.63
C VAL A 28 -18.08 -17.89 -11.89
N PRO A 29 -16.73 -17.92 -11.82
CA PRO A 29 -15.99 -16.87 -11.13
C PRO A 29 -16.37 -15.52 -11.76
N PRO A 30 -16.54 -14.45 -10.97
CA PRO A 30 -16.84 -13.13 -11.51
C PRO A 30 -15.76 -12.76 -12.53
N PRO A 31 -16.13 -12.07 -13.64
CA PRO A 31 -15.17 -11.69 -14.67
C PRO A 31 -14.03 -10.89 -14.00
N SER A 32 -12.80 -11.30 -14.26
CA SER A 32 -11.62 -10.58 -13.77
C SER A 32 -11.57 -9.21 -14.44
N LEU A 33 -11.40 -8.14 -13.64
CA LEU A 33 -11.26 -6.78 -14.17
C LEU A 33 -10.08 -6.69 -15.14
N THR A 34 -10.27 -5.96 -16.21
CA THR A 34 -9.18 -5.62 -17.14
C THR A 34 -8.13 -4.74 -16.44
N PRO A 35 -6.88 -4.70 -16.95
CA PRO A 35 -5.86 -3.79 -16.41
C PRO A 35 -6.31 -2.32 -16.37
N ALA A 36 -7.00 -1.86 -17.42
CA ALA A 36 -7.52 -0.49 -17.47
C ALA A 36 -8.62 -0.22 -16.44
N GLU A 37 -9.48 -1.19 -16.16
CA GLU A 37 -10.51 -1.07 -15.10
C GLU A 37 -9.87 -1.05 -13.70
N ARG A 38 -8.88 -1.91 -13.44
CA ARG A 38 -8.11 -1.89 -12.18
C ARG A 38 -7.40 -0.55 -11.99
N PHE A 39 -6.79 -0.02 -13.04
CA PHE A 39 -6.18 1.30 -13.03
C PHE A 39 -7.18 2.39 -12.63
N ARG A 40 -8.36 2.43 -13.28
CA ARG A 40 -9.40 3.43 -12.98
C ARG A 40 -9.94 3.32 -11.56
N MET A 41 -10.08 2.10 -11.04
CA MET A 41 -10.46 1.88 -9.65
C MET A 41 -9.41 2.43 -8.68
N ALA A 42 -8.13 2.11 -8.89
CA ALA A 42 -7.03 2.60 -8.06
C ALA A 42 -6.91 4.13 -8.13
N TYR A 43 -7.04 4.71 -9.34
CA TYR A 43 -7.07 6.17 -9.53
C TYR A 43 -8.27 6.82 -8.82
N GLY A 44 -9.46 6.28 -8.95
CA GLY A 44 -10.68 6.80 -8.30
C GLY A 44 -10.65 6.71 -6.77
N ALA A 45 -9.89 5.75 -6.21
CA ALA A 45 -9.73 5.59 -4.76
C ALA A 45 -8.79 6.62 -4.12
N ARG A 46 -8.13 7.49 -4.90
CA ARG A 46 -7.14 8.47 -4.44
C ARG A 46 -7.63 9.31 -3.26
N SER A 47 -8.82 9.87 -3.34
CA SER A 47 -9.38 10.72 -2.28
C SER A 47 -9.64 9.98 -0.96
N GLN A 48 -9.72 8.66 -0.99
CA GLN A 48 -9.96 7.84 0.21
C GLN A 48 -8.67 7.43 0.91
N THR A 49 -7.56 7.36 0.19
CA THR A 49 -6.25 6.90 0.69
C THR A 49 -5.29 8.05 0.93
N ASP A 50 -5.28 9.04 0.05
CA ASP A 50 -4.33 10.16 0.01
C ASP A 50 -4.95 11.45 0.59
N TYR A 51 -5.72 11.32 1.68
CA TYR A 51 -6.31 12.48 2.31
C TYR A 51 -5.26 13.37 2.96
N TYR A 52 -5.44 14.68 2.80
CA TYR A 52 -4.59 15.69 3.39
C TYR A 52 -4.79 15.73 4.90
N PHE A 53 -3.70 15.69 5.66
CA PHE A 53 -3.73 15.76 7.11
C PHE A 53 -2.97 17.00 7.56
N ASP A 54 -3.70 18.04 7.95
CA ASP A 54 -3.16 19.34 8.34
C ASP A 54 -3.64 19.75 9.74
N GLY A 55 -3.04 20.78 10.27
CA GLY A 55 -3.48 21.41 11.50
C GLY A 55 -2.65 21.07 12.73
N LEU A 56 -1.31 21.27 12.68
CA LEU A 56 -0.43 21.08 13.83
C LEU A 56 -0.98 21.69 15.12
N GLY A 57 -1.48 22.93 15.06
CA GLY A 57 -2.05 23.61 16.22
C GLY A 57 -3.24 22.86 16.83
N MET A 58 -4.14 22.33 15.98
CA MET A 58 -5.27 21.51 16.41
C MET A 58 -4.79 20.18 16.99
N VAL A 59 -3.81 19.54 16.36
CA VAL A 59 -3.23 18.28 16.86
C VAL A 59 -2.61 18.46 18.23
N ILE A 60 -1.80 19.52 18.45
CA ILE A 60 -1.20 19.84 19.75
C ILE A 60 -2.30 20.12 20.77
N PHE A 61 -3.25 21.00 20.44
CA PHE A 61 -4.34 21.36 21.32
C PHE A 61 -5.15 20.13 21.77
N LEU A 62 -5.61 19.32 20.82
CA LEU A 62 -6.37 18.10 21.12
C LEU A 62 -5.52 17.07 21.89
N THR A 63 -4.23 16.95 21.61
CA THR A 63 -3.35 16.04 22.34
C THR A 63 -3.20 16.47 23.80
N ILE A 64 -3.09 17.77 24.07
CA ILE A 64 -2.98 18.30 25.44
C ILE A 64 -4.29 18.08 26.21
N ILE A 65 -5.45 18.48 25.67
CA ILE A 65 -6.74 18.37 26.38
C ILE A 65 -7.19 16.93 26.60
N THR A 66 -6.72 15.99 25.74
CA THR A 66 -7.01 14.55 25.89
C THR A 66 -5.90 13.78 26.62
N CYS A 67 -5.00 14.48 27.30
CA CYS A 67 -3.87 13.88 28.03
C CYS A 67 -3.06 12.87 27.18
N GLY A 68 -2.84 13.19 25.90
CA GLY A 68 -2.04 12.38 24.96
C GLY A 68 -2.84 11.39 24.11
N ILE A 69 -4.10 11.11 24.43
CA ILE A 69 -4.92 10.11 23.69
C ILE A 69 -5.03 10.48 22.20
N PHE A 70 -5.24 11.76 21.88
CA PHE A 70 -5.33 12.21 20.50
C PHE A 70 -4.02 11.99 19.72
N GLY A 71 -2.86 12.06 20.37
CA GLY A 71 -1.56 11.73 19.75
C GLY A 71 -1.49 10.29 19.26
N PHE A 72 -2.05 9.33 20.00
CA PHE A 72 -2.15 7.94 19.54
C PHE A 72 -3.09 7.78 18.34
N TYR A 73 -4.20 8.53 18.31
CA TYR A 73 -5.08 8.57 17.14
C TYR A 73 -4.35 9.10 15.91
N VAL A 74 -3.58 10.18 16.03
CA VAL A 74 -2.77 10.73 14.94
C VAL A 74 -1.74 9.69 14.45
N PHE A 75 -1.03 9.04 15.36
CA PHE A 75 -0.08 7.98 15.02
C PHE A 75 -0.73 6.84 14.22
N TYR A 76 -1.89 6.36 14.68
CA TYR A 76 -2.66 5.35 13.97
C TYR A 76 -3.04 5.81 12.56
N GLN A 77 -3.50 7.04 12.41
CA GLN A 77 -3.90 7.59 11.10
C GLN A 77 -2.71 7.76 10.15
N LEU A 78 -1.55 8.14 10.65
CA LEU A 78 -0.33 8.23 9.84
C LEU A 78 0.08 6.85 9.30
N MET A 79 0.09 5.83 10.15
CA MET A 79 0.39 4.45 9.77
C MET A 79 -0.63 3.92 8.76
N ARG A 80 -1.92 4.12 9.03
CA ARG A 80 -3.01 3.69 8.16
C ARG A 80 -2.94 4.36 6.79
N ARG A 81 -2.77 5.69 6.77
CA ARG A 81 -2.69 6.47 5.54
C ARG A 81 -1.56 5.98 4.63
N MET A 82 -0.37 5.75 5.19
CA MET A 82 0.78 5.25 4.43
C MET A 82 0.53 3.83 3.89
N ARG A 83 -0.04 2.93 4.71
CA ARG A 83 -0.42 1.58 4.27
C ARG A 83 -1.41 1.59 3.10
N ASP A 84 -2.47 2.38 3.24
CA ASP A 84 -3.56 2.41 2.26
C ASP A 84 -3.09 3.08 0.95
N HIS A 85 -2.25 4.13 1.04
CA HIS A 85 -1.57 4.74 -0.10
C HIS A 85 -0.67 3.73 -0.83
N ASN A 86 0.21 3.04 -0.11
CA ASN A 86 1.13 2.06 -0.71
C ASN A 86 0.38 0.98 -1.50
N ARG A 87 -0.73 0.46 -0.96
CA ARG A 87 -1.56 -0.53 -1.63
C ARG A 87 -2.18 0.02 -2.91
N ARG A 88 -2.88 1.15 -2.80
CA ARG A 88 -3.49 1.82 -3.94
C ARG A 88 -2.46 2.13 -5.03
N ARG A 89 -1.32 2.66 -4.62
CA ARG A 89 -0.27 3.09 -5.55
C ARG A 89 0.36 1.92 -6.28
N LEU A 90 0.58 0.81 -5.58
CA LEU A 90 1.05 -0.43 -6.20
C LEU A 90 0.05 -0.92 -7.26
N ASP A 91 -1.24 -1.01 -6.92
CA ASP A 91 -2.28 -1.45 -7.85
C ASP A 91 -2.36 -0.53 -9.09
N LEU A 92 -2.23 0.78 -8.91
CA LEU A 92 -2.23 1.76 -9.99
C LEU A 92 -1.05 1.58 -10.94
N LEU A 93 0.16 1.46 -10.41
CA LEU A 93 1.38 1.32 -11.22
C LEU A 93 1.47 -0.05 -11.91
N GLU A 94 1.07 -1.13 -11.24
CA GLU A 94 1.00 -2.47 -11.84
C GLU A 94 0.01 -2.51 -13.01
N SER A 95 -1.20 -1.99 -12.80
CA SER A 95 -2.22 -1.97 -13.85
C SER A 95 -1.86 -1.06 -15.03
N ALA A 96 -1.23 0.11 -14.77
CA ALA A 96 -0.70 0.97 -15.83
C ALA A 96 0.41 0.26 -16.65
N THR A 97 1.28 -0.48 -15.95
CA THR A 97 2.35 -1.27 -16.59
C THR A 97 1.77 -2.35 -17.51
N GLU A 98 0.72 -3.04 -17.07
CA GLU A 98 0.04 -4.05 -17.89
C GLU A 98 -0.63 -3.46 -19.12
N VAL A 99 -1.29 -2.29 -19.00
CA VAL A 99 -1.85 -1.57 -20.16
C VAL A 99 -0.75 -1.20 -21.14
N ALA A 100 0.35 -0.63 -20.64
CA ALA A 100 1.49 -0.26 -21.48
C ALA A 100 2.13 -1.49 -22.18
N TRP A 101 2.22 -2.63 -21.49
CA TRP A 101 2.72 -3.87 -22.06
C TRP A 101 1.81 -4.40 -23.18
N GLN A 102 0.49 -4.39 -22.99
CA GLN A 102 -0.48 -4.78 -24.02
C GLN A 102 -0.32 -3.89 -25.26
N GLN A 103 -0.28 -2.58 -25.09
CA GLN A 103 -0.10 -1.63 -26.18
C GLN A 103 1.25 -1.80 -26.90
N ALA A 104 2.33 -2.07 -26.16
CA ALA A 104 3.65 -2.33 -26.76
C ALA A 104 3.66 -3.59 -27.63
N ASN A 105 2.94 -4.64 -27.23
CA ASN A 105 2.77 -5.84 -28.06
C ASN A 105 1.94 -5.56 -29.32
N GLU A 106 0.84 -4.84 -29.20
CA GLU A 106 0.00 -4.46 -30.34
C GLU A 106 0.76 -3.62 -31.36
N GLN A 107 1.63 -2.73 -30.93
CA GLN A 107 2.49 -1.92 -31.80
C GLN A 107 3.76 -2.65 -32.27
N GLY A 108 4.03 -3.87 -31.78
CA GLY A 108 5.22 -4.64 -32.15
C GLY A 108 6.54 -4.08 -31.60
N VAL A 109 6.50 -3.24 -30.55
CA VAL A 109 7.69 -2.61 -29.95
C VAL A 109 8.07 -3.20 -28.57
N ALA A 110 7.37 -4.24 -28.11
CA ALA A 110 7.57 -4.83 -26.79
C ALA A 110 9.03 -5.26 -26.53
N GLU A 111 9.70 -5.86 -27.52
CA GLU A 111 11.11 -6.27 -27.39
C GLU A 111 12.06 -5.09 -27.20
N GLN A 112 11.80 -3.96 -27.86
CA GLN A 112 12.60 -2.75 -27.71
C GLN A 112 12.44 -2.12 -26.32
N LEU A 113 11.27 -2.30 -25.69
CA LEU A 113 10.93 -1.78 -24.37
C LEU A 113 11.19 -2.79 -23.23
N ARG A 114 11.60 -4.02 -23.54
CA ARG A 114 11.88 -5.06 -22.54
C ARG A 114 12.78 -4.58 -21.39
N PRO A 115 13.90 -3.88 -21.63
CA PRO A 115 14.74 -3.41 -20.52
C PRO A 115 14.03 -2.43 -19.57
N ASN A 116 13.11 -1.61 -20.09
CA ASN A 116 12.30 -0.71 -19.26
C ASN A 116 11.34 -1.50 -18.38
N PHE A 117 10.61 -2.47 -18.98
CA PHE A 117 9.67 -3.31 -18.23
C PHE A 117 10.37 -4.19 -17.17
N GLU A 118 11.59 -4.66 -17.40
CA GLU A 118 12.39 -5.38 -16.41
C GLU A 118 12.75 -4.49 -15.22
N ARG A 119 13.13 -3.22 -15.45
CA ARG A 119 13.39 -2.26 -14.38
C ARG A 119 12.12 -1.89 -13.62
N ILE A 120 11.00 -1.69 -14.33
CA ILE A 120 9.69 -1.49 -13.69
C ILE A 120 9.35 -2.68 -12.81
N ALA A 121 9.43 -3.91 -13.32
CA ALA A 121 9.11 -5.11 -12.56
C ALA A 121 9.98 -5.27 -11.31
N SER A 122 11.27 -4.94 -11.39
CA SER A 122 12.18 -4.97 -10.24
C SER A 122 11.76 -3.98 -9.14
N ASN A 123 11.42 -2.74 -9.50
CA ASN A 123 11.00 -1.72 -8.53
C ASN A 123 9.58 -2.00 -7.99
N LEU A 124 8.65 -2.49 -8.82
CA LEU A 124 7.34 -2.95 -8.37
C LEU A 124 7.45 -4.13 -7.38
N ALA A 125 8.43 -5.02 -7.55
CA ALA A 125 8.69 -6.09 -6.58
C ALA A 125 9.11 -5.53 -5.21
N VAL A 126 9.94 -4.47 -5.19
CA VAL A 126 10.30 -3.77 -3.94
C VAL A 126 9.05 -3.14 -3.31
N MET A 127 8.22 -2.42 -4.08
CA MET A 127 6.98 -1.82 -3.59
C MET A 127 6.00 -2.88 -3.06
N ARG A 128 5.87 -4.01 -3.76
CA ARG A 128 5.01 -5.13 -3.34
C ARG A 128 5.49 -5.73 -2.02
N GLN A 129 6.80 -5.96 -1.86
CA GLN A 129 7.37 -6.43 -0.60
C GLN A 129 7.07 -5.44 0.53
N MET A 130 7.31 -4.14 0.32
CA MET A 130 7.02 -3.11 1.33
C MET A 130 5.53 -3.06 1.70
N THR A 131 4.63 -3.27 0.73
CA THR A 131 3.18 -3.29 0.96
C THR A 131 2.75 -4.54 1.73
N THR A 132 3.34 -5.70 1.42
CA THR A 132 3.05 -6.99 2.09
C THR A 132 3.60 -7.01 3.51
N ASP A 133 4.83 -6.51 3.70
CA ASP A 133 5.53 -6.49 4.98
C ASP A 133 5.20 -5.24 5.81
N PHE A 134 4.26 -4.41 5.35
CA PHE A 134 3.89 -3.18 6.04
C PHE A 134 3.30 -3.49 7.41
N ARG A 135 3.72 -2.70 8.39
CA ARG A 135 3.35 -2.84 9.79
C ARG A 135 1.86 -2.57 9.99
N ASP A 136 1.16 -3.50 10.62
CA ASP A 136 -0.27 -3.32 10.91
C ASP A 136 -0.50 -2.13 11.85
N PRO A 137 -1.28 -1.11 11.44
CA PRO A 137 -1.50 0.10 12.24
C PRO A 137 -2.14 -0.17 13.61
N GLY A 138 -3.00 -1.19 13.72
CA GLY A 138 -3.67 -1.55 14.98
C GLY A 138 -2.70 -2.19 15.97
N ILE A 139 -1.84 -3.10 15.50
CA ILE A 139 -0.80 -3.72 16.33
C ILE A 139 0.19 -2.66 16.80
N TRP A 140 0.64 -1.77 15.93
CA TRP A 140 1.58 -0.71 16.30
C TRP A 140 0.97 0.33 17.23
N LEU A 141 -0.33 0.65 17.07
CA LEU A 141 -1.07 1.47 18.05
C LEU A 141 -1.07 0.81 19.42
N LEU A 142 -1.39 -0.49 19.49
CA LEU A 142 -1.38 -1.22 20.76
C LEU A 142 0.00 -1.20 21.42
N LEU A 143 1.05 -1.47 20.65
CA LEU A 143 2.44 -1.41 21.13
C LEU A 143 2.82 0.00 21.61
N ALA A 144 2.38 1.05 20.91
CA ALA A 144 2.63 2.43 21.29
C ALA A 144 1.92 2.81 22.60
N ILE A 145 0.72 2.30 22.85
CA ILE A 145 0.00 2.49 24.11
C ILE A 145 0.69 1.74 25.27
N LEU A 146 1.17 0.52 25.02
CA LEU A 146 1.82 -0.30 26.03
C LEU A 146 3.25 0.15 26.34
N THR A 147 3.95 0.70 25.34
CA THR A 147 5.34 1.12 25.49
C THR A 147 5.59 2.43 24.73
N SER A 148 5.97 3.49 25.44
CA SER A 148 6.32 4.76 24.78
C SER A 148 7.49 4.62 23.79
N ILE A 149 8.33 3.62 23.93
CA ILE A 149 9.43 3.32 22.99
C ILE A 149 8.88 2.96 21.60
N ALA A 150 7.85 2.12 21.53
CA ALA A 150 7.24 1.74 20.25
C ALA A 150 6.64 2.94 19.51
N TYR A 151 6.17 3.95 20.22
CA TYR A 151 5.70 5.19 19.63
C TYR A 151 6.81 5.91 18.86
N PHE A 152 7.98 6.12 19.47
CA PHE A 152 9.13 6.73 18.79
C PHE A 152 9.68 5.89 17.64
N VAL A 153 9.78 4.58 17.85
CA VAL A 153 10.25 3.63 16.83
C VAL A 153 9.31 3.64 15.62
N GLY A 154 8.00 3.78 15.85
CA GLY A 154 7.01 3.88 14.78
C GLY A 154 7.24 5.09 13.87
N PHE A 155 7.62 6.24 14.40
CA PHE A 155 7.95 7.42 13.60
C PHE A 155 9.23 7.23 12.78
N VAL A 156 10.26 6.55 13.35
CA VAL A 156 11.45 6.19 12.57
C VAL A 156 11.10 5.28 11.39
N PHE A 157 10.20 4.34 11.60
CA PHE A 157 9.76 3.45 10.53
C PHE A 157 8.93 4.16 9.46
N LEU A 158 8.02 5.04 9.86
CA LEU A 158 7.23 5.84 8.91
C LEU A 158 8.13 6.65 7.99
N ASP A 159 9.14 7.31 8.54
CA ASP A 159 10.11 8.08 7.77
C ASP A 159 10.92 7.19 6.81
N GLN A 160 11.44 6.05 7.29
CA GLN A 160 12.22 5.13 6.46
C GLN A 160 11.38 4.47 5.37
N ASP A 161 10.12 4.12 5.67
CA ASP A 161 9.22 3.51 4.72
C ASP A 161 8.83 4.52 3.63
N LEU A 162 8.58 5.80 3.99
CA LEU A 162 8.33 6.86 3.02
C LEU A 162 9.52 7.06 2.07
N ILE A 163 10.75 7.13 2.60
CA ILE A 163 11.96 7.29 1.78
C ILE A 163 12.12 6.14 0.78
N LYS A 164 11.98 4.90 1.25
CA LYS A 164 12.13 3.71 0.39
C LYS A 164 11.02 3.62 -0.66
N HIS A 165 9.78 3.93 -0.24
CA HIS A 165 8.63 3.94 -1.12
C HIS A 165 8.82 4.98 -2.24
N ASP A 166 9.14 6.21 -1.89
CA ASP A 166 9.33 7.31 -2.84
C ASP A 166 10.47 7.03 -3.84
N GLN A 167 11.56 6.38 -3.40
CA GLN A 167 12.65 5.95 -4.28
C GLN A 167 12.21 4.89 -5.28
N ALA A 168 11.51 3.85 -4.83
CA ALA A 168 11.05 2.77 -5.70
C ALA A 168 9.96 3.26 -6.67
N GLU A 169 9.03 4.04 -6.16
CA GLU A 169 7.94 4.65 -6.93
C GLU A 169 8.48 5.60 -8.00
N GLY A 170 9.36 6.53 -7.65
CA GLY A 170 9.96 7.46 -8.60
C GLY A 170 10.75 6.77 -9.71
N ALA A 171 11.39 5.63 -9.42
CA ALA A 171 12.04 4.82 -10.42
C ALA A 171 11.03 4.17 -11.38
N VAL A 172 9.89 3.66 -10.89
CA VAL A 172 8.80 3.14 -11.72
C VAL A 172 8.21 4.24 -12.61
N GLU A 173 7.92 5.40 -12.02
CA GLU A 173 7.38 6.55 -12.75
C GLU A 173 8.27 7.01 -13.90
N ALA A 174 9.59 7.10 -13.67
CA ALA A 174 10.56 7.49 -14.68
C ALA A 174 10.57 6.50 -15.87
N GLU A 175 10.55 5.20 -15.58
CA GLU A 175 10.51 4.17 -16.60
C GLU A 175 9.16 4.15 -17.34
N LEU A 176 8.04 4.29 -16.63
CA LEU A 176 6.71 4.38 -17.25
C LEU A 176 6.61 5.61 -18.16
N SER A 177 7.11 6.77 -17.72
CA SER A 177 7.12 7.98 -18.57
C SER A 177 7.88 7.73 -19.87
N ALA A 178 9.03 7.04 -19.81
CA ALA A 178 9.80 6.68 -21.00
C ALA A 178 9.05 5.66 -21.90
N VAL A 179 8.39 4.66 -21.31
CA VAL A 179 7.59 3.68 -22.04
C VAL A 179 6.40 4.36 -22.73
N PHE A 180 5.62 5.16 -22.00
CA PHE A 180 4.46 5.86 -22.54
C PHE A 180 4.85 6.82 -23.69
N ALA A 181 5.99 7.53 -23.56
CA ALA A 181 6.51 8.37 -24.63
C ALA A 181 6.80 7.56 -25.91
N ARG A 182 7.34 6.34 -25.80
CA ARG A 182 7.57 5.45 -26.96
C ARG A 182 6.28 4.92 -27.56
N LEU A 183 5.22 4.80 -26.76
CA LEU A 183 3.89 4.41 -27.22
C LEU A 183 3.06 5.60 -27.76
N GLY A 184 3.67 6.78 -27.89
CA GLY A 184 3.02 7.98 -28.44
C GLY A 184 2.16 8.74 -27.43
N GLN A 185 2.33 8.49 -26.13
CA GLN A 185 1.63 9.18 -25.05
C GLN A 185 2.58 10.07 -24.27
N THR A 186 2.08 11.22 -23.77
CA THR A 186 2.88 12.14 -22.98
C THR A 186 2.54 11.97 -21.48
N VAL A 187 3.48 11.37 -20.75
CA VAL A 187 3.47 11.34 -19.28
C VAL A 187 4.76 12.02 -18.81
N PRO A 188 4.69 13.08 -17.98
CA PRO A 188 5.88 13.80 -17.56
C PRO A 188 6.83 12.89 -16.75
N ALA A 189 8.12 13.16 -16.82
CA ALA A 189 9.06 12.53 -15.89
C ALA A 189 8.77 12.99 -14.45
N PRO A 190 9.06 12.15 -13.43
CA PRO A 190 8.90 12.56 -12.04
C PRO A 190 9.78 13.77 -11.73
N GLU A 191 9.29 14.66 -10.87
CA GLU A 191 9.97 15.90 -10.53
C GLU A 191 11.30 15.61 -9.80
N PRO A 192 12.43 16.17 -10.27
CA PRO A 192 13.71 15.96 -9.59
C PRO A 192 13.70 16.64 -8.21
N GLY A 193 14.29 16.00 -7.22
CA GLY A 193 14.45 16.57 -5.88
C GLY A 193 13.25 16.39 -4.95
N ARG A 194 12.22 15.67 -5.37
CA ARG A 194 11.10 15.31 -4.47
C ARG A 194 11.48 14.30 -3.40
N LEU A 195 12.58 13.56 -3.61
CA LEU A 195 13.02 12.51 -2.69
C LEU A 195 13.40 13.09 -1.34
N LYS A 196 12.81 12.53 -0.27
CA LYS A 196 13.11 12.90 1.10
C LYS A 196 14.51 12.40 1.50
N ASP A 197 15.28 13.25 2.15
CA ASP A 197 16.58 12.88 2.71
C ASP A 197 16.43 12.09 4.01
N LYS A 198 17.36 11.16 4.23
CA LYS A 198 17.43 10.39 5.46
C LYS A 198 17.66 11.30 6.67
N GLN A 199 16.82 11.17 7.69
CA GLN A 199 16.87 12.00 8.89
C GLN A 199 17.88 11.48 9.93
N ASN A 200 18.35 12.39 10.79
CA ASN A 200 19.16 12.03 11.96
C ASN A 200 18.25 11.61 13.12
N TYR A 201 17.86 10.34 13.14
CA TYR A 201 16.93 9.82 14.17
C TYR A 201 17.48 9.92 15.59
N ALA A 202 18.78 9.65 15.79
CA ALA A 202 19.41 9.77 17.09
C ALA A 202 19.32 11.20 17.62
N GLY A 203 19.64 12.19 16.78
CA GLY A 203 19.50 13.60 17.09
C GLY A 203 18.07 14.01 17.42
N ARG A 204 17.09 13.51 16.66
CA ARG A 204 15.66 13.77 16.90
C ARG A 204 15.17 13.18 18.22
N ILE A 205 15.58 11.96 18.58
CA ILE A 205 15.25 11.33 19.87
C ILE A 205 15.87 12.11 21.03
N VAL A 206 17.16 12.45 20.92
CA VAL A 206 17.86 13.25 21.94
C VAL A 206 17.19 14.61 22.12
N ALA A 207 16.91 15.32 21.02
CA ALA A 207 16.21 16.61 21.08
C ALA A 207 14.81 16.50 21.70
N SER A 208 14.08 15.41 21.42
CA SER A 208 12.76 15.16 22.04
C SER A 208 12.86 14.97 23.55
N ILE A 209 13.87 14.25 24.03
CA ILE A 209 14.10 14.03 25.48
C ILE A 209 14.48 15.37 26.16
N PHE A 210 15.48 16.08 25.64
CA PHE A 210 15.97 17.32 26.25
C PHE A 210 14.97 18.47 26.21
N SER A 211 14.07 18.47 25.21
CA SER A 211 12.97 19.46 25.14
C SER A 211 11.72 19.06 25.95
N CYS A 212 11.79 18.05 26.80
CA CYS A 212 10.63 17.49 27.50
C CYS A 212 9.46 17.17 26.57
N GLY A 213 9.75 16.65 25.36
CA GLY A 213 8.75 16.25 24.38
C GLY A 213 8.31 17.34 23.37
N VAL A 214 8.69 18.61 23.57
CA VAL A 214 8.29 19.69 22.64
C VAL A 214 8.79 19.44 21.23
N TYR A 215 10.06 19.02 21.10
CA TYR A 215 10.64 18.70 19.78
C TYR A 215 9.92 17.53 19.08
N PHE A 216 9.33 16.61 19.84
CA PHE A 216 8.60 15.48 19.28
C PHE A 216 7.35 15.92 18.48
N TYR A 217 6.65 16.97 18.91
CA TYR A 217 5.53 17.55 18.14
C TYR A 217 5.99 18.14 16.82
N TRP A 218 7.19 18.75 16.79
CA TRP A 218 7.80 19.20 15.56
C TRP A 218 8.14 18.03 14.63
N TRP A 219 8.68 16.95 15.17
CA TRP A 219 8.95 15.74 14.39
C TRP A 219 7.67 15.14 13.83
N MET A 220 6.63 14.99 14.64
CA MET A 220 5.32 14.51 14.20
C MET A 220 4.74 15.37 13.07
N TYR A 221 4.86 16.69 13.18
CA TYR A 221 4.46 17.61 12.11
C TYR A 221 5.21 17.37 10.81
N ASN A 222 6.52 17.18 10.86
CA ASN A 222 7.31 16.89 9.67
C ASN A 222 6.84 15.61 8.99
N GLU A 223 6.55 14.55 9.75
CA GLU A 223 6.04 13.30 9.17
C GLU A 223 4.66 13.49 8.51
N MET A 224 3.81 14.33 9.07
CA MET A 224 2.52 14.68 8.46
C MET A 224 2.72 15.45 7.15
N ASP A 225 3.57 16.47 7.17
CA ASP A 225 3.84 17.39 6.08
C ASP A 225 4.58 16.72 4.92
N ASP A 226 5.57 15.87 5.22
CA ASP A 226 6.33 15.13 4.22
C ASP A 226 5.44 14.18 3.40
N VAL A 227 4.51 13.47 4.05
CA VAL A 227 3.53 12.62 3.35
C VAL A 227 2.54 13.47 2.55
N ASN A 228 2.10 14.62 3.07
CA ASN A 228 1.24 15.54 2.32
C ASN A 228 1.93 16.04 1.05
N LYS A 229 3.21 16.43 1.15
CA LYS A 229 4.01 16.86 0.01
C LYS A 229 4.18 15.75 -1.01
N HIS A 230 4.47 14.53 -0.56
CA HIS A 230 4.59 13.37 -1.42
C HIS A 230 3.31 13.15 -2.25
N PHE A 231 2.12 13.23 -1.63
CA PHE A 231 0.86 13.11 -2.35
C PHE A 231 0.64 14.24 -3.36
N LEU A 232 0.94 15.48 -2.97
CA LEU A 232 0.80 16.64 -3.86
C LEU A 232 1.71 16.55 -5.09
N TRP A 233 2.87 15.92 -5.01
CA TRP A 233 3.73 15.68 -6.15
C TRP A 233 3.21 14.54 -7.04
N ASN A 234 2.63 13.51 -6.46
CA ASN A 234 2.13 12.36 -7.18
C ASN A 234 0.87 12.68 -8.00
N TRP A 235 -0.02 13.53 -7.50
CA TRP A 235 -1.32 13.76 -8.12
C TRP A 235 -1.26 14.30 -9.56
N PRO A 236 -0.46 15.31 -9.92
CA PRO A 236 -0.36 15.78 -11.30
C PRO A 236 0.21 14.72 -12.25
N TRP A 237 1.14 13.91 -11.75
CA TRP A 237 1.70 12.79 -12.50
C TRP A 237 0.64 11.70 -12.73
N GLU A 238 -0.11 11.32 -11.73
CA GLU A 238 -1.24 10.38 -11.84
C GLU A 238 -2.30 10.86 -12.82
N ASP A 239 -2.63 12.16 -12.80
CA ASP A 239 -3.61 12.76 -13.71
C ASP A 239 -3.13 12.65 -15.18
N SER A 240 -1.84 12.89 -15.42
CA SER A 240 -1.22 12.73 -16.73
C SER A 240 -1.22 11.26 -17.18
N LEU A 241 -0.87 10.35 -16.28
CA LEU A 241 -0.91 8.91 -16.54
C LEU A 241 -2.33 8.43 -16.84
N ALA A 242 -3.32 8.92 -16.10
CA ALA A 242 -4.73 8.58 -16.32
C ALA A 242 -5.21 9.03 -17.70
N GLY A 243 -4.80 10.22 -18.14
CA GLY A 243 -5.03 10.68 -19.52
C GLY A 243 -4.46 9.72 -20.56
N ALA A 244 -3.21 9.31 -20.38
CA ALA A 244 -2.51 8.40 -21.29
C ALA A 244 -3.13 6.99 -21.31
N VAL A 245 -3.45 6.42 -20.16
CA VAL A 245 -4.11 5.10 -20.06
C VAL A 245 -5.48 5.13 -20.73
N ASN A 246 -6.27 6.18 -20.49
CA ASN A 246 -7.60 6.31 -21.11
C ASN A 246 -7.53 6.52 -22.62
N ALA A 247 -6.47 7.13 -23.16
CA ALA A 247 -6.27 7.27 -24.58
C ALA A 247 -5.95 5.92 -25.26
N MET A 248 -5.22 5.02 -24.58
CA MET A 248 -4.87 3.70 -25.10
C MET A 248 -5.97 2.65 -24.90
N ALA A 249 -6.70 2.74 -23.78
CA ALA A 249 -7.78 1.81 -23.43
C ALA A 249 -9.02 2.60 -23.00
N PRO A 250 -9.80 3.16 -23.93
CA PRO A 250 -11.00 3.93 -23.59
C PRO A 250 -12.00 3.07 -22.83
N ALA A 251 -12.80 3.70 -21.96
CA ALA A 251 -13.91 3.02 -21.30
C ALA A 251 -14.94 2.59 -22.37
N ALA A 252 -15.41 1.36 -22.28
CA ALA A 252 -16.44 0.83 -23.15
C ALA A 252 -17.79 1.49 -22.90
#